data_2078775add3a0c4474f778426b70d426
#
_entry.id   2078775add3a0c4474f778426b70d426
#
_cell.length_a   1.000
_cell.length_b   1.000
_cell.length_c   1.000
_cell.angle_alpha   90.00
_cell.angle_beta   90.00
_cell.angle_gamma   90.00
#
_symmetry.space_group_name_H-M   'P 1'
#
loop_
_entity.id
_entity.type
_entity.pdbx_description
1 polymer ?
#
loop_
_entity_poly.entity_id
_entity_poly.type
_entity_poly.pdbx_seq_one_letter_code
_entity_poly.pdbx_strand_id
1 'polypeptide(L)'
;MNPAVIIPTFHTAPTKRGASKPSNLYDHPTPLNEQGTLGRCLNSLQQVRGLGQVIILVAAEGGVEDEAAKKVQNIANQFPQMHTLVIGRAEAEIVQQRLDQLGFGGQQEAIGLTGYSAIRNLGLVVAQVLGFD
;
A
#
# COMPACT_ATOMS: atom_id res chain seq x y z
N MET A 1 9.89 15.97 15.45
CA MET A 1 8.91 14.94 15.07
C MET A 1 8.58 15.08 13.61
N ASN A 2 8.76 14.04 12.84
CA ASN A 2 8.50 14.01 11.39
C ASN A 2 7.54 12.83 11.10
N PRO A 3 6.24 13.00 11.34
CA PRO A 3 5.28 11.91 11.28
C PRO A 3 4.99 11.46 9.85
N ALA A 4 4.80 10.17 9.66
CA ALA A 4 4.24 9.59 8.46
C ALA A 4 2.90 8.91 8.75
N VAL A 5 2.01 8.93 7.77
CA VAL A 5 0.77 8.13 7.78
C VAL A 5 0.95 6.96 6.83
N ILE A 6 0.70 5.75 7.33
CA ILE A 6 0.78 4.51 6.55
C ILE A 6 -0.64 4.05 6.21
N ILE A 7 -0.94 3.90 4.93
CA ILE A 7 -2.26 3.50 4.44
C ILE A 7 -2.12 2.18 3.66
N PRO A 8 -2.50 1.05 4.25
CA PRO A 8 -2.63 -0.19 3.49
C PRO A 8 -3.88 -0.15 2.60
N THR A 9 -3.72 -0.62 1.37
CA THR A 9 -4.82 -0.81 0.41
C THR A 9 -4.79 -2.24 -0.12
N PHE A 10 -5.96 -2.75 -0.49
CA PHE A 10 -6.07 -4.05 -1.11
C PHE A 10 -6.96 -4.01 -2.35
N HIS A 11 -6.47 -4.54 -3.46
CA HIS A 11 -7.14 -4.51 -4.75
C HIS A 11 -7.33 -5.91 -5.30
N THR A 12 -8.49 -6.11 -5.95
CA THR A 12 -8.82 -7.35 -6.65
C THR A 12 -9.02 -7.10 -8.14
N ALA A 13 -9.05 -8.17 -8.91
CA ALA A 13 -9.44 -8.11 -10.31
C ALA A 13 -10.83 -7.43 -10.47
N PRO A 14 -11.13 -6.87 -11.65
CA PRO A 14 -12.42 -6.24 -11.90
C PRO A 14 -13.58 -7.20 -11.63
N THR A 15 -14.56 -6.74 -10.88
CA THR A 15 -15.75 -7.54 -10.57
C THR A 15 -16.65 -7.61 -11.82
N LYS A 16 -16.96 -8.83 -12.26
CA LYS A 16 -18.01 -9.06 -13.26
C LYS A 16 -19.38 -8.97 -12.57
N ARG A 17 -20.37 -8.40 -13.23
CA ARG A 17 -21.77 -8.39 -12.75
C ARG A 17 -22.19 -9.81 -12.39
N GLY A 18 -22.62 -10.04 -11.14
CA GLY A 18 -23.07 -11.35 -10.65
C GLY A 18 -21.98 -12.31 -10.18
N ALA A 19 -20.71 -11.90 -10.14
CA ALA A 19 -19.65 -12.73 -9.59
C ALA A 19 -19.75 -12.78 -8.05
N SER A 20 -19.47 -13.94 -7.45
CA SER A 20 -19.29 -14.06 -6.01
C SER A 20 -18.08 -13.25 -5.57
N LYS A 21 -18.17 -12.61 -4.38
CA LYS A 21 -17.02 -11.92 -3.80
C LYS A 21 -15.86 -12.92 -3.62
N PRO A 22 -14.64 -12.60 -4.07
CA PRO A 22 -13.50 -13.47 -3.83
C PRO A 22 -13.28 -13.63 -2.31
N SER A 23 -12.87 -14.81 -1.87
CA SER A 23 -12.42 -15.00 -0.50
C SER A 23 -11.09 -14.28 -0.33
N ASN A 24 -11.01 -13.30 0.56
CA ASN A 24 -9.87 -12.41 0.66
C ASN A 24 -9.22 -12.48 2.03
N LEU A 25 -7.92 -12.28 2.02
CA LEU A 25 -7.12 -12.04 3.22
C LEU A 25 -7.44 -10.69 3.90
N TYR A 26 -8.28 -9.86 3.28
CA TYR A 26 -8.62 -8.51 3.73
C TYR A 26 -10.13 -8.26 3.65
N ASP A 27 -10.67 -7.55 4.65
CA ASP A 27 -12.12 -7.37 4.81
C ASP A 27 -12.78 -6.47 3.75
N HIS A 28 -12.03 -5.55 3.16
CA HIS A 28 -12.56 -4.53 2.27
C HIS A 28 -11.74 -4.39 0.98
N PRO A 29 -11.77 -5.41 0.12
CA PRO A 29 -11.08 -5.33 -1.16
C PRO A 29 -11.76 -4.30 -2.08
N THR A 30 -10.93 -3.58 -2.84
CA THR A 30 -11.39 -2.66 -3.88
C THR A 30 -11.15 -3.28 -5.25
N PRO A 31 -12.18 -3.69 -5.99
CA PRO A 31 -12.03 -4.10 -7.38
C PRO A 31 -11.40 -3.00 -8.24
N LEU A 32 -10.58 -3.37 -9.22
CA LEU A 32 -9.90 -2.38 -10.06
C LEU A 32 -10.84 -1.48 -10.85
N ASN A 33 -12.04 -1.94 -11.15
CA ASN A 33 -13.08 -1.18 -11.84
C ASN A 33 -13.96 -0.34 -10.91
N GLU A 34 -13.70 -0.33 -9.61
CA GLU A 34 -14.41 0.49 -8.63
C GLU A 34 -13.52 1.61 -8.08
N GLN A 35 -14.12 2.74 -7.74
CA GLN A 35 -13.39 3.91 -7.25
C GLN A 35 -12.73 3.66 -5.89
N GLY A 36 -13.39 2.94 -4.98
CA GLY A 36 -12.91 2.73 -3.62
C GLY A 36 -12.93 4.00 -2.75
N THR A 37 -12.18 3.97 -1.66
CA THR A 37 -12.19 5.02 -0.62
C THR A 37 -10.88 5.79 -0.50
N LEU A 38 -9.81 5.37 -1.17
CA LEU A 38 -8.49 5.98 -1.03
C LEU A 38 -8.49 7.47 -1.36
N GLY A 39 -9.14 7.88 -2.45
CA GLY A 39 -9.21 9.29 -2.84
C GLY A 39 -9.87 10.16 -1.77
N ARG A 40 -10.94 9.67 -1.13
CA ARG A 40 -11.58 10.39 -0.01
C ARG A 40 -10.67 10.45 1.22
N CYS A 41 -9.95 9.39 1.51
CA CYS A 41 -8.98 9.36 2.59
C CYS A 41 -7.89 10.41 2.36
N LEU A 42 -7.27 10.44 1.19
CA LEU A 42 -6.25 11.43 0.85
C LEU A 42 -6.79 12.86 0.90
N ASN A 43 -8.01 13.07 0.40
CA ASN A 43 -8.66 14.39 0.47
C ASN A 43 -8.85 14.85 1.94
N SER A 44 -9.21 13.95 2.84
CA SER A 44 -9.33 14.26 4.27
C SER A 44 -7.97 14.59 4.90
N LEU A 45 -6.92 13.86 4.52
CA LEU A 45 -5.57 14.08 5.03
C LEU A 45 -4.98 15.45 4.63
N GLN A 46 -5.43 16.05 3.53
CA GLN A 46 -5.01 17.42 3.17
C GLN A 46 -5.33 18.46 4.25
N GLN A 47 -6.31 18.18 5.11
CA GLN A 47 -6.69 19.09 6.21
C GLN A 47 -5.80 18.91 7.44
N VAL A 48 -4.95 17.89 7.49
CA VAL A 48 -4.09 17.59 8.63
C VAL A 48 -2.82 18.44 8.55
N ARG A 49 -2.61 19.27 9.57
CA ARG A 49 -1.38 20.08 9.67
C ARG A 49 -0.23 19.26 10.26
N GLY A 50 0.97 19.49 9.73
CA GLY A 50 2.18 18.84 10.23
C GLY A 50 2.37 17.42 9.75
N LEU A 51 1.59 16.97 8.77
CA LEU A 51 1.79 15.69 8.12
C LEU A 51 3.03 15.75 7.23
N GLY A 52 4.04 14.91 7.51
CA GLY A 52 5.28 14.87 6.75
C GLY A 52 5.19 14.03 5.49
N GLN A 53 4.67 12.81 5.60
CA GLN A 53 4.64 11.84 4.49
C GLN A 53 3.39 10.97 4.56
N VAL A 54 2.87 10.58 3.41
CA VAL A 54 1.88 9.51 3.28
C VAL A 54 2.51 8.34 2.55
N ILE A 55 2.54 7.18 3.17
CA ILE A 55 3.05 5.92 2.60
C ILE A 55 1.86 5.04 2.30
N ILE A 56 1.62 4.75 1.02
CA ILE A 56 0.50 3.93 0.58
C ILE A 56 1.04 2.56 0.19
N LEU A 57 0.60 1.52 0.88
CA LEU A 57 0.99 0.14 0.62
C LEU A 57 -0.07 -0.53 -0.25
N VAL A 58 0.34 -1.07 -1.39
CA VAL A 58 -0.57 -1.63 -2.38
C VAL A 58 -0.46 -3.15 -2.37
N ALA A 59 -1.35 -3.80 -1.65
CA ALA A 59 -1.57 -5.22 -1.79
C ALA A 59 -2.60 -5.48 -2.90
N ALA A 60 -2.43 -6.56 -3.64
CA ALA A 60 -3.35 -6.94 -4.70
C ALA A 60 -3.44 -8.45 -4.85
N GLU A 61 -4.57 -8.87 -5.40
CA GLU A 61 -4.75 -10.25 -5.87
C GLU A 61 -3.72 -10.58 -6.95
N GLY A 62 -3.27 -11.84 -6.98
CA GLY A 62 -2.26 -12.28 -7.96
C GLY A 62 -2.67 -12.01 -9.40
N GLY A 63 -1.75 -11.45 -10.17
CA GLY A 63 -1.93 -11.11 -11.59
C GLY A 63 -2.42 -9.69 -11.86
N VAL A 64 -2.80 -8.91 -10.83
CA VAL A 64 -3.25 -7.51 -11.01
C VAL A 64 -2.42 -6.51 -10.19
N GLU A 65 -1.26 -6.92 -9.69
CA GLU A 65 -0.43 -6.11 -8.79
C GLU A 65 0.06 -4.82 -9.46
N ASP A 66 0.50 -4.90 -10.70
CA ASP A 66 1.01 -3.73 -11.44
C ASP A 66 -0.11 -2.75 -11.80
N GLU A 67 -1.28 -3.27 -12.16
CA GLU A 67 -2.47 -2.45 -12.43
C GLU A 67 -2.96 -1.74 -11.16
N ALA A 68 -2.94 -2.44 -10.04
CA ALA A 68 -3.30 -1.88 -8.73
C ALA A 68 -2.32 -0.77 -8.33
N ALA A 69 -1.02 -0.98 -8.46
CA ALA A 69 -0.01 0.04 -8.17
C ALA A 69 -0.19 1.27 -9.06
N LYS A 70 -0.44 1.07 -10.35
CA LYS A 70 -0.71 2.16 -11.31
C LYS A 70 -1.98 2.94 -10.94
N LYS A 71 -3.06 2.24 -10.58
CA LYS A 71 -4.31 2.87 -10.12
C LYS A 71 -4.07 3.74 -8.89
N VAL A 72 -3.39 3.21 -7.88
CA VAL A 72 -3.08 3.93 -6.65
C VAL A 72 -2.19 5.14 -6.94
N GLN A 73 -1.17 5.00 -7.79
CA GLN A 73 -0.32 6.12 -8.20
C GLN A 73 -1.12 7.21 -8.90
N ASN A 74 -2.06 6.84 -9.77
CA ASN A 74 -2.94 7.81 -10.44
C ASN A 74 -3.84 8.56 -9.44
N ILE A 75 -4.33 7.89 -8.40
CA ILE A 75 -5.08 8.54 -7.32
C ILE A 75 -4.18 9.49 -6.54
N ALA A 76 -2.98 9.05 -6.14
CA ALA A 76 -2.02 9.87 -5.42
C ALA A 76 -1.62 11.13 -6.21
N ASN A 77 -1.46 11.03 -7.52
CA ASN A 77 -1.11 12.14 -8.41
C ASN A 77 -2.18 13.24 -8.47
N GLN A 78 -3.42 12.97 -8.03
CA GLN A 78 -4.46 14.00 -7.91
C GLN A 78 -4.24 14.93 -6.72
N PHE A 79 -3.27 14.60 -5.85
CA PHE A 79 -2.93 15.36 -4.65
C PHE A 79 -1.45 15.82 -4.68
N PRO A 80 -1.05 16.65 -5.65
CA PRO A 80 0.36 16.97 -5.91
C PRO A 80 1.05 17.72 -4.76
N GLN A 81 0.28 18.31 -3.85
CA GLN A 81 0.80 19.04 -2.69
C GLN A 81 1.04 18.12 -1.48
N MET A 82 0.61 16.86 -1.57
CA MET A 82 0.82 15.86 -0.56
C MET A 82 2.05 15.02 -0.92
N HIS A 83 2.98 14.88 0.01
CA HIS A 83 4.13 13.99 -0.17
C HIS A 83 3.65 12.55 -0.02
N THR A 84 3.41 11.88 -1.14
CA THR A 84 2.97 10.49 -1.18
C THR A 84 4.07 9.57 -1.71
N LEU A 85 4.19 8.40 -1.12
CA LEU A 85 5.04 7.30 -1.58
C LEU A 85 4.16 6.07 -1.75
N VAL A 86 4.13 5.51 -2.95
CA VAL A 86 3.39 4.29 -3.27
C VAL A 86 4.34 3.11 -3.26
N ILE A 87 4.05 2.12 -2.44
CA ILE A 87 4.82 0.88 -2.30
C ILE A 87 3.96 -0.26 -2.86
N GLY A 88 4.27 -0.70 -4.05
CA GLY A 88 3.70 -1.86 -4.67
C GLY A 88 4.63 -3.07 -4.61
N ARG A 89 4.34 -4.08 -5.44
CA ARG A 89 5.14 -5.31 -5.50
C ARG A 89 6.62 -5.04 -5.78
N ALA A 90 6.92 -4.20 -6.77
CA ALA A 90 8.30 -3.92 -7.16
C ALA A 90 9.13 -3.31 -6.02
N GLU A 91 8.57 -2.35 -5.30
CA GLU A 91 9.22 -1.71 -4.15
C GLU A 91 9.36 -2.68 -2.96
N ALA A 92 8.32 -3.49 -2.71
CA ALA A 92 8.37 -4.51 -1.66
C ALA A 92 9.46 -5.57 -1.94
N GLU A 93 9.66 -5.98 -3.19
CA GLU A 93 10.74 -6.87 -3.59
C GLU A 93 12.11 -6.26 -3.33
N ILE A 94 12.31 -4.97 -3.54
CA ILE A 94 13.57 -4.27 -3.21
C ILE A 94 13.82 -4.34 -1.70
N VAL A 95 12.81 -4.10 -0.88
CA VAL A 95 12.93 -4.22 0.59
C VAL A 95 13.31 -5.64 0.99
N GLN A 96 12.67 -6.66 0.41
CA GLN A 96 12.98 -8.07 0.67
C GLN A 96 14.43 -8.42 0.29
N GLN A 97 14.87 -8.01 -0.88
CA GLN A 97 16.26 -8.24 -1.32
C GLN A 97 17.25 -7.60 -0.35
N ARG A 98 16.95 -6.41 0.15
CA ARG A 98 17.81 -5.74 1.11
C ARG A 98 17.85 -6.47 2.45
N LEU A 99 16.72 -6.96 2.92
CA LEU A 99 16.65 -7.78 4.13
C LEU A 99 17.46 -9.08 3.98
N ASP A 100 17.38 -9.75 2.83
CA ASP A 100 18.14 -10.95 2.52
C ASP A 100 19.67 -10.65 2.57
N GLN A 101 20.11 -9.54 1.98
CA GLN A 101 21.52 -9.11 2.00
C GLN A 101 22.03 -8.81 3.41
N LEU A 102 21.16 -8.36 4.30
CA LEU A 102 21.49 -8.07 5.70
C LEU A 102 21.40 -9.30 6.62
N GLY A 103 21.10 -10.48 6.08
CA GLY A 103 21.00 -11.73 6.83
C GLY A 103 19.61 -12.00 7.43
N PHE A 104 18.59 -11.24 7.04
CA PHE A 104 17.19 -11.41 7.47
C PHE A 104 16.35 -12.12 6.40
N GLY A 105 16.93 -13.02 5.61
CA GLY A 105 16.23 -13.83 4.63
C GLY A 105 15.10 -14.66 5.25
N GLY A 106 14.03 -14.90 4.48
CA GLY A 106 12.88 -15.66 4.96
C GLY A 106 11.86 -14.86 5.78
N GLN A 107 11.95 -13.54 5.79
CA GLN A 107 11.03 -12.65 6.53
C GLN A 107 9.80 -12.21 5.70
N GLN A 108 9.57 -12.77 4.50
CA GLN A 108 8.45 -12.39 3.64
C GLN A 108 7.08 -12.56 4.29
N GLU A 109 6.93 -13.56 5.17
CA GLU A 109 5.70 -13.78 5.93
C GLU A 109 5.47 -12.71 7.01
N ALA A 110 6.54 -12.10 7.50
CA ALA A 110 6.48 -11.08 8.55
C ALA A 110 6.51 -9.65 8.00
N ILE A 111 7.12 -9.43 6.83
CA ILE A 111 7.32 -8.12 6.21
C ILE A 111 7.03 -8.25 4.72
N GLY A 112 5.87 -7.82 4.26
CA GLY A 112 5.47 -7.99 2.87
C GLY A 112 4.07 -7.44 2.61
N LEU A 113 3.53 -7.75 1.42
CA LEU A 113 2.21 -7.27 0.99
C LEU A 113 1.09 -8.31 1.19
N THR A 114 1.36 -9.44 1.83
CA THR A 114 0.38 -10.50 2.04
C THR A 114 0.05 -10.66 3.52
N GLY A 115 -1.16 -10.34 3.90
CA GLY A 115 -1.66 -10.41 5.28
C GLY A 115 -1.50 -9.10 6.07
N TYR A 116 -2.41 -8.89 7.02
CA TYR A 116 -2.49 -7.64 7.80
C TYR A 116 -1.23 -7.31 8.59
N SER A 117 -0.64 -8.29 9.23
CA SER A 117 0.57 -8.07 10.03
C SER A 117 1.75 -7.74 9.15
N ALA A 118 1.94 -8.48 8.07
CA ALA A 118 3.07 -8.30 7.15
C ALA A 118 3.05 -6.93 6.46
N ILE A 119 1.87 -6.49 6.00
CA ILE A 119 1.75 -5.19 5.32
C ILE A 119 2.00 -4.02 6.28
N ARG A 120 1.54 -4.11 7.53
CA ARG A 120 1.83 -3.10 8.55
C ARG A 120 3.32 -3.05 8.89
N ASN A 121 3.94 -4.20 9.06
CA ASN A 121 5.37 -4.29 9.32
C ASN A 121 6.20 -3.72 8.16
N LEU A 122 5.82 -4.00 6.92
CA LEU A 122 6.45 -3.39 5.74
C LEU A 122 6.38 -1.86 5.80
N GLY A 123 5.21 -1.31 6.11
CA GLY A 123 5.03 0.14 6.25
C GLY A 123 5.93 0.74 7.34
N LEU A 124 6.02 0.10 8.49
CA LEU A 124 6.89 0.55 9.60
C LEU A 124 8.37 0.50 9.20
N VAL A 125 8.81 -0.57 8.52
CA VAL A 125 10.20 -0.68 8.03
C VAL A 125 10.50 0.43 7.03
N VAL A 126 9.61 0.69 6.07
CA VAL A 126 9.78 1.76 5.09
C VAL A 126 9.84 3.13 5.77
N ALA A 127 8.92 3.41 6.70
CA ALA A 127 8.91 4.68 7.45
C ALA A 127 10.22 4.86 8.23
N GLN A 128 10.68 3.84 8.94
CA GLN A 128 11.93 3.87 9.71
C GLN A 128 13.16 4.10 8.82
N VAL A 129 13.25 3.40 7.68
CA VAL A 129 14.36 3.56 6.72
C VAL A 129 14.41 4.98 6.14
N LEU A 130 13.24 5.59 5.93
CA LEU A 130 13.12 6.97 5.43
C LEU A 130 13.28 8.03 6.52
N GLY A 131 13.47 7.65 7.78
CA GLY A 131 13.70 8.56 8.90
C GLY A 131 12.44 9.26 9.42
N PHE A 132 11.28 8.61 9.29
CA PHE A 132 10.03 9.07 9.89
C PHE A 132 9.83 8.49 11.29
N ASP A 133 9.10 9.23 12.10
CA ASP A 133 8.73 8.87 13.48
C ASP A 133 7.38 8.13 13.57
#